data_b3e82ee5450470fe89c8b81f34e04518
#
_entry.id   b3e82ee5450470fe89c8b81f34e04518
#
_cell.length_a   1.000
_cell.length_b   1.000
_cell.length_c   1.000
_cell.angle_alpha   90.00
_cell.angle_beta   90.00
_cell.angle_gamma   90.00
#
_symmetry.space_group_name_H-M   'P 1'
#
loop_
_entity.id
_entity.type
_entity.pdbx_description
1 polymer ?
#
loop_
_entity_poly.entity_id
_entity_poly.type
_entity_poly.pdbx_seq_one_letter_code
_entity_poly.pdbx_strand_id
1 'polypeptide(L)'
;LFWVENGILFFEYKPDVILNLNVAKKVVADRIRFQNEKSYPVLCDIRGIIDTDKSGRDYLAHSGSMLTKAVGLIVHQKVSITISNFYLHVSKPTVPTRLFTSKEDAIDFLKQYQ
;
A
#
# COMPACT_ATOMS: atom_id res chain seq x y z
N LEU A 1 9.23 -2.58 -6.45
CA LEU A 1 9.07 -3.82 -7.20
C LEU A 1 7.59 -4.18 -7.32
N PHE A 2 7.11 -4.36 -8.54
CA PHE A 2 5.71 -4.66 -8.82
C PHE A 2 5.57 -5.97 -9.58
N TRP A 3 4.54 -6.77 -9.26
CA TRP A 3 4.15 -7.92 -10.08
C TRP A 3 2.69 -8.25 -9.85
N VAL A 4 2.08 -9.03 -10.76
CA VAL A 4 0.70 -9.48 -10.65
C VAL A 4 0.70 -10.99 -10.58
N GLU A 5 -0.07 -11.54 -9.63
CA GLU A 5 -0.23 -12.97 -9.46
C GLU A 5 -1.65 -13.26 -9.01
N ASN A 6 -2.34 -14.13 -9.73
CA ASN A 6 -3.73 -14.51 -9.42
C ASN A 6 -4.69 -13.33 -9.30
N GLY A 7 -4.51 -12.31 -10.13
CA GLY A 7 -5.39 -11.14 -10.14
C GLY A 7 -5.13 -10.14 -9.02
N ILE A 8 -4.05 -10.29 -8.27
CA ILE A 8 -3.64 -9.38 -7.20
C ILE A 8 -2.33 -8.71 -7.61
N LEU A 9 -2.25 -7.39 -7.47
CA LEU A 9 -1.00 -6.66 -7.69
C LEU A 9 -0.21 -6.65 -6.40
N PHE A 10 1.03 -7.11 -6.47
CA PHE A 10 1.96 -7.10 -5.35
C PHE A 10 2.95 -5.96 -5.49
N PHE A 11 3.21 -5.27 -4.39
CA PHE A 11 4.17 -4.19 -4.35
C PHE A 11 4.99 -4.27 -3.06
N GLU A 12 6.32 -4.26 -3.20
CA GLU A 12 7.22 -4.23 -2.06
C GLU A 12 8.07 -2.97 -2.10
N TYR A 13 8.14 -2.26 -0.97
CA TYR A 13 9.09 -1.18 -0.79
C TYR A 13 10.48 -1.76 -0.55
N LYS A 14 11.49 -1.06 -1.07
CA LYS A 14 12.87 -1.40 -0.77
C LYS A 14 13.19 -1.13 0.71
N PRO A 15 14.24 -1.75 1.27
CA PRO A 15 14.67 -1.43 2.64
C PRO A 15 15.05 0.05 2.79
N ASP A 16 14.85 0.56 3.99
CA ASP A 16 15.32 1.89 4.39
C ASP A 16 14.72 3.04 3.60
N VAL A 17 13.46 2.91 3.20
CA VAL A 17 12.75 3.97 2.48
C VAL A 17 12.20 5.01 3.45
N ILE A 18 12.42 6.29 3.14
CA ILE A 18 11.75 7.39 3.82
C ILE A 18 10.62 7.85 2.90
N LEU A 19 9.38 7.63 3.35
CA LEU A 19 8.19 7.91 2.54
C LEU A 19 7.73 9.34 2.74
N ASN A 20 8.30 10.24 1.97
CA ASN A 20 7.86 11.64 1.91
C ASN A 20 6.95 11.84 0.68
N LEU A 21 6.50 13.07 0.47
CA LEU A 21 5.61 13.39 -0.64
C LEU A 21 6.22 13.06 -2.01
N ASN A 22 7.50 13.37 -2.21
CA ASN A 22 8.16 13.10 -3.49
C ASN A 22 8.25 11.61 -3.78
N VAL A 23 8.59 10.81 -2.78
CA VAL A 23 8.65 9.35 -2.91
C VAL A 23 7.25 8.79 -3.15
N ALA A 24 6.24 9.27 -2.41
CA ALA A 24 4.86 8.84 -2.60
C ALA A 24 4.36 9.11 -4.02
N LYS A 25 4.64 10.29 -4.57
CA LYS A 25 4.27 10.65 -5.94
C LYS A 25 4.92 9.72 -6.96
N LYS A 26 6.22 9.43 -6.78
CA LYS A 26 6.95 8.56 -7.69
C LYS A 26 6.40 7.13 -7.65
N VAL A 27 6.17 6.61 -6.45
CA VAL A 27 5.65 5.25 -6.27
C VAL A 27 4.27 5.10 -6.93
N VAL A 28 3.38 6.05 -6.69
CA VAL A 28 2.04 6.01 -7.29
C VAL A 28 2.12 6.11 -8.81
N ALA A 29 2.95 7.00 -9.34
CA ALA A 29 3.12 7.15 -10.79
C ALA A 29 3.65 5.87 -11.43
N ASP A 30 4.66 5.24 -10.81
CA ASP A 30 5.26 4.00 -11.31
C ASP A 30 4.23 2.85 -11.28
N ARG A 31 3.43 2.77 -10.21
CA ARG A 31 2.40 1.73 -10.08
C ARG A 31 1.30 1.92 -11.12
N ILE A 32 0.80 3.14 -11.30
CA ILE A 32 -0.26 3.42 -12.28
C ILE A 32 0.22 3.08 -13.68
N ARG A 33 1.46 3.42 -14.01
CA ARG A 33 2.04 3.05 -15.31
C ARG A 33 2.12 1.54 -15.49
N PHE A 34 2.52 0.83 -14.43
CA PHE A 34 2.60 -0.63 -14.45
C PHE A 34 1.23 -1.27 -14.67
N GLN A 35 0.16 -0.69 -14.09
CA GLN A 35 -1.18 -1.26 -14.16
C GLN A 35 -1.84 -1.12 -15.53
N ASN A 36 -1.40 -0.19 -16.36
CA ASN A 36 -1.93 0.01 -17.71
C ASN A 36 -3.47 0.12 -17.72
N GLU A 37 -3.99 1.04 -16.90
CA GLU A 37 -5.40 1.37 -16.78
C GLU A 37 -6.29 0.28 -16.16
N LYS A 38 -5.71 -0.81 -15.68
CA LYS A 38 -6.47 -1.90 -15.07
C LYS A 38 -6.46 -1.79 -13.54
N SER A 39 -7.63 -1.92 -12.91
CA SER A 39 -7.74 -1.89 -11.45
C SER A 39 -7.47 -3.27 -10.85
N TYR A 40 -6.79 -3.28 -9.70
CA TYR A 40 -6.45 -4.50 -8.95
C TYR A 40 -6.69 -4.31 -7.46
N PRO A 41 -6.99 -5.39 -6.72
CA PRO A 41 -6.68 -5.40 -5.30
C PRO A 41 -5.16 -5.42 -5.15
N VAL A 42 -4.63 -4.68 -4.19
CA VAL A 42 -3.18 -4.47 -4.05
C VAL A 42 -2.70 -4.97 -2.70
N LEU A 43 -1.66 -5.82 -2.72
CA LEU A 43 -0.93 -6.20 -1.52
C LEU A 43 0.35 -5.37 -1.49
N CYS A 44 0.48 -4.53 -0.47
CA CYS A 44 1.60 -3.61 -0.34
C CYS A 44 2.43 -3.98 0.89
N ASP A 45 3.66 -4.40 0.68
CA ASP A 45 4.59 -4.71 1.76
C ASP A 45 5.33 -3.43 2.15
N ILE A 46 4.95 -2.85 3.27
CA ILE A 46 5.52 -1.58 3.76
C ILE A 46 6.62 -1.76 4.79
N ARG A 47 7.10 -3.00 5.00
CA ARG A 47 8.12 -3.28 6.00
C ARG A 47 9.46 -2.59 5.73
N GLY A 48 9.72 -2.20 4.47
CA GLY A 48 10.92 -1.44 4.13
C GLY A 48 10.89 0.04 4.48
N ILE A 49 9.71 0.58 4.82
CA ILE A 49 9.57 1.98 5.17
C ILE A 49 10.06 2.19 6.61
N ILE A 50 11.05 3.07 6.79
CA ILE A 50 11.61 3.37 8.11
C ILE A 50 11.06 4.66 8.71
N ASP A 51 10.55 5.55 7.87
CA ASP A 51 9.96 6.81 8.32
C ASP A 51 9.01 7.35 7.26
N THR A 52 8.06 8.20 7.68
CA THR A 52 7.09 8.79 6.78
C THR A 52 6.63 10.13 7.36
N ASP A 53 6.13 11.03 6.50
CA ASP A 53 5.51 12.27 6.93
C ASP A 53 4.03 12.28 6.56
N LYS A 54 3.30 13.26 7.09
CA LYS A 54 1.86 13.37 6.86
C LYS A 54 1.55 13.59 5.37
N SER A 55 2.33 14.41 4.68
CA SER A 55 2.10 14.69 3.26
C SER A 55 2.22 13.43 2.41
N GLY A 56 3.22 12.59 2.67
CA GLY A 56 3.38 11.32 1.96
C GLY A 56 2.24 10.36 2.25
N ARG A 57 1.84 10.24 3.52
CA ARG A 57 0.73 9.37 3.91
C ARG A 57 -0.58 9.82 3.30
N ASP A 58 -0.88 11.12 3.34
CA ASP A 58 -2.12 11.67 2.78
C ASP A 58 -2.18 11.47 1.27
N TYR A 59 -1.06 11.66 0.58
CA TYR A 59 -0.99 11.43 -0.85
C TYR A 59 -1.31 9.95 -1.19
N LEU A 60 -0.74 9.02 -0.44
CA LEU A 60 -1.01 7.60 -0.65
C LEU A 60 -2.47 7.24 -0.34
N ALA A 61 -3.03 7.82 0.72
CA ALA A 61 -4.41 7.54 1.10
C ALA A 61 -5.41 7.98 0.03
N HIS A 62 -5.17 9.10 -0.61
CA HIS A 62 -6.07 9.67 -1.62
C HIS A 62 -5.66 9.30 -3.03
N SER A 63 -4.52 9.79 -3.50
CA SER A 63 -4.06 9.53 -4.87
C SER A 63 -3.55 8.11 -5.07
N GLY A 64 -3.01 7.51 -4.02
CA GLY A 64 -2.55 6.12 -4.05
C GLY A 64 -3.68 5.10 -4.14
N SER A 65 -4.93 5.52 -3.94
CA SER A 65 -6.09 4.62 -4.08
C SER A 65 -6.56 4.52 -5.53
N MET A 66 -6.01 5.31 -6.44
CA MET A 66 -6.38 5.27 -7.86
C MET A 66 -6.06 3.90 -8.45
N LEU A 67 -7.02 3.31 -9.17
CA LEU A 67 -6.91 1.99 -9.77
C LEU A 67 -6.68 0.86 -8.75
N THR A 68 -7.11 1.05 -7.50
CA THR A 68 -7.10 -0.01 -6.49
C THR A 68 -8.52 -0.35 -6.08
N LYS A 69 -8.80 -1.64 -5.92
CA LYS A 69 -10.11 -2.11 -5.43
C LYS A 69 -10.11 -2.25 -3.92
N ALA A 70 -8.99 -2.63 -3.36
CA ALA A 70 -8.74 -2.77 -1.93
C ALA A 70 -7.24 -2.84 -1.71
N VAL A 71 -6.77 -2.59 -0.50
CA VAL A 71 -5.35 -2.64 -0.15
C VAL A 71 -5.13 -3.44 1.11
N GLY A 72 -4.23 -4.42 1.04
CA GLY A 72 -3.70 -5.13 2.20
C GLY A 72 -2.27 -4.65 2.47
N LEU A 73 -2.02 -4.16 3.66
CA LEU A 73 -0.69 -3.68 4.05
C LEU A 73 0.00 -4.72 4.92
N ILE A 74 1.20 -5.15 4.50
CA ILE A 74 2.02 -6.05 5.31
C ILE A 74 2.94 -5.20 6.18
N VAL A 75 2.88 -5.44 7.48
CA VAL A 75 3.59 -4.63 8.48
C VAL A 75 4.38 -5.51 9.44
N HIS A 76 5.41 -4.92 10.08
CA HIS A 76 6.05 -5.52 11.24
C HIS A 76 5.13 -5.42 12.45
N GLN A 77 5.29 -6.30 13.43
CA GLN A 77 4.37 -6.38 14.57
C GLN A 77 4.32 -5.14 15.46
N LYS A 78 5.36 -4.31 15.52
CA LYS A 78 5.39 -3.17 16.46
C LYS A 78 5.44 -1.82 15.77
N VAL A 79 6.53 -1.52 15.09
CA VAL A 79 6.78 -0.17 14.57
C VAL A 79 5.83 0.18 13.42
N SER A 80 5.71 -0.71 12.45
CA SER A 80 4.87 -0.48 11.28
C SER A 80 3.39 -0.42 11.62
N ILE A 81 2.95 -1.11 12.69
CA ILE A 81 1.55 -1.05 13.11
C ILE A 81 1.19 0.36 13.56
N THR A 82 2.04 1.03 14.33
CA THR A 82 1.79 2.40 14.77
C THR A 82 1.65 3.34 13.60
N ILE A 83 2.59 3.28 12.65
CA ILE A 83 2.57 4.11 11.44
C ILE A 83 1.33 3.81 10.60
N SER A 84 0.99 2.54 10.43
CA SER A 84 -0.13 2.13 9.59
C SER A 84 -1.47 2.47 10.22
N ASN A 85 -1.60 2.39 11.54
CA ASN A 85 -2.80 2.83 12.23
C ASN A 85 -3.01 4.33 12.03
N PHE A 86 -1.94 5.11 12.10
CA PHE A 86 -2.02 6.54 11.81
C PHE A 86 -2.52 6.77 10.38
N TYR A 87 -1.99 6.05 9.41
CA TYR A 87 -2.42 6.11 8.01
C TYR A 87 -3.92 5.82 7.87
N LEU A 88 -4.40 4.74 8.51
CA LEU A 88 -5.80 4.31 8.39
C LEU A 88 -6.78 5.27 9.07
N HIS A 89 -6.42 5.83 10.23
CA HIS A 89 -7.35 6.62 11.04
C HIS A 89 -7.22 8.13 10.82
N VAL A 90 -6.08 8.62 10.42
CA VAL A 90 -5.84 10.06 10.22
C VAL A 90 -5.88 10.40 8.73
N SER A 91 -5.15 9.69 7.89
CA SER A 91 -5.11 9.97 6.45
C SER A 91 -6.31 9.40 5.69
N LYS A 92 -6.93 8.34 6.21
CA LYS A 92 -8.18 7.72 5.72
C LYS A 92 -8.18 7.38 4.23
N PRO A 93 -7.65 6.21 3.86
CA PRO A 93 -7.71 5.75 2.47
C PRO A 93 -9.14 5.70 1.94
N THR A 94 -9.32 5.91 0.64
CA THR A 94 -10.64 5.96 0.00
C THR A 94 -11.17 4.58 -0.43
N VAL A 95 -10.37 3.52 -0.28
CA VAL A 95 -10.77 2.13 -0.58
C VAL A 95 -10.59 1.26 0.66
N PRO A 96 -11.26 0.10 0.75
CA PRO A 96 -11.04 -0.82 1.86
C PRO A 96 -9.57 -1.13 2.04
N THR A 97 -9.04 -0.88 3.24
CA THR A 97 -7.62 -1.04 3.54
C THR A 97 -7.47 -1.67 4.92
N ARG A 98 -6.68 -2.75 5.02
CA ARG A 98 -6.45 -3.46 6.27
C ARG A 98 -4.98 -3.79 6.45
N LEU A 99 -4.59 -3.97 7.72
CA LEU A 99 -3.23 -4.33 8.13
C LEU A 99 -3.12 -5.83 8.34
N PHE A 100 -1.99 -6.39 7.94
CA PHE A 100 -1.68 -7.80 8.15
C PHE A 100 -0.21 -7.97 8.52
N THR A 101 0.07 -8.96 9.34
CA THR A 101 1.44 -9.40 9.61
C THR A 101 1.79 -10.65 8.79
N SER A 102 0.79 -11.25 8.18
CA SER A 102 0.92 -12.44 7.34
C SER A 102 0.49 -12.15 5.92
N LYS A 103 1.33 -12.51 4.94
CA LYS A 103 1.00 -12.37 3.53
C LYS A 103 -0.22 -13.22 3.15
N GLU A 104 -0.35 -14.41 3.73
CA GLU A 104 -1.48 -15.32 3.45
C GLU A 104 -2.81 -14.70 3.85
N ASP A 105 -2.87 -14.09 5.03
CA ASP A 105 -4.08 -13.43 5.52
C ASP A 105 -4.45 -12.24 4.63
N ALA A 106 -3.47 -11.48 4.18
CA ALA A 106 -3.68 -10.36 3.27
C ALA A 106 -4.25 -10.84 1.93
N ILE A 107 -3.71 -11.92 1.39
CA ILE A 107 -4.19 -12.51 0.14
C ILE A 107 -5.64 -12.97 0.28
N ASP A 108 -5.99 -13.63 1.39
CA ASP A 108 -7.35 -14.06 1.65
C ASP A 108 -8.33 -12.89 1.68
N PHE A 109 -7.95 -11.79 2.32
CA PHE A 109 -8.75 -10.56 2.33
C PHE A 109 -8.94 -10.02 0.91
N LEU A 110 -7.86 -9.96 0.13
CA LEU A 110 -7.89 -9.36 -1.20
C LEU A 110 -8.64 -10.20 -2.23
N LYS A 111 -8.75 -11.51 -2.03
CA LYS A 111 -9.53 -12.38 -2.93
C LYS A 111 -10.99 -11.95 -3.05
N GLN A 112 -11.53 -11.29 -2.04
CA GLN A 112 -12.90 -10.80 -2.06
C GLN A 112 -13.11 -9.66 -3.06
N TYR A 113 -12.04 -9.06 -3.54
CA TYR A 113 -12.09 -7.87 -4.40
C TYR A 113 -11.54 -8.10 -5.81
N GLN A 114 -11.28 -9.33 -6.17
CA GLN A 114 -10.76 -9.68 -7.51
C GLN A 114 -11.75 -9.40 -8.68
#